data_179dfd177bcab5451455d1d82d1baaa8
#
_entry.id   179dfd177bcab5451455d1d82d1baaa8
#
_cell.length_a   1.000
_cell.length_b   1.000
_cell.length_c   1.000
_cell.angle_alpha   90.00
_cell.angle_beta   90.00
_cell.angle_gamma   90.00
#
_symmetry.space_group_name_H-M   'P 1'
#
loop_
_entity.id
_entity.type
_entity.pdbx_description
1 polymer ?
#
loop_
_entity_poly.entity_id
_entity_poly.type
_entity_poly.pdbx_seq_one_letter_code
_entity_poly.pdbx_strand_id
1 'polypeptide(L)'
;EAVDYSSIDLCICALPHKTSQEVIKGIPSDLRIIDLSADFRLQNADDYERWYGNAHQALEVQDEAVYGLTEFYRQEISGARVVAGTGCNAATGQYILRPLVEKGIIDLENIILDLNPYIGPLNARA
;
A
#
# COMPACT_ATOMS: atom_id res chain seq x y z
N GLU A 1 9.10 -19.33 16.50
CA GLU A 1 7.97 -20.28 16.30
C GLU A 1 7.40 -20.06 14.91
N ALA A 2 7.12 -21.15 14.18
CA ALA A 2 6.45 -21.06 12.89
C ALA A 2 4.97 -20.71 13.12
N VAL A 3 4.43 -19.81 12.29
CA VAL A 3 3.01 -19.46 12.33
C VAL A 3 2.20 -20.62 11.74
N ASP A 4 1.17 -21.07 12.45
CA ASP A 4 0.20 -22.01 11.91
C ASP A 4 -0.89 -21.24 11.15
N TYR A 5 -0.85 -21.30 9.84
CA TYR A 5 -1.79 -20.61 8.95
C TYR A 5 -3.12 -21.37 8.75
N SER A 6 -3.25 -22.62 9.23
CA SER A 6 -4.41 -23.48 8.93
C SER A 6 -5.75 -22.96 9.49
N SER A 7 -5.70 -22.07 10.46
CA SER A 7 -6.88 -21.46 11.11
C SER A 7 -7.02 -19.96 10.87
N ILE A 8 -6.31 -19.43 9.87
CA ILE A 8 -6.27 -18.00 9.59
C ILE A 8 -6.94 -17.72 8.25
N ASP A 9 -7.89 -16.79 8.22
CA ASP A 9 -8.57 -16.36 7.00
C ASP A 9 -7.93 -15.11 6.37
N LEU A 10 -7.24 -14.29 7.19
CA LEU A 10 -6.67 -13.02 6.78
C LEU A 10 -5.41 -12.69 7.58
N CYS A 11 -4.34 -12.30 6.90
CA CYS A 11 -3.15 -11.71 7.50
C CYS A 11 -3.14 -10.20 7.34
N ILE A 12 -2.83 -9.47 8.40
CA ILE A 12 -2.54 -8.03 8.35
C ILE A 12 -1.06 -7.85 8.67
N CYS A 13 -0.30 -7.42 7.67
CA CYS A 13 1.13 -7.18 7.77
C CYS A 13 1.40 -5.70 8.05
N ALA A 14 2.02 -5.41 9.20
CA ALA A 14 2.43 -4.07 9.60
C ALA A 14 3.94 -4.05 9.85
N LEU A 15 4.70 -4.38 8.82
CA LEU A 15 6.16 -4.55 8.87
C LEU A 15 6.86 -3.36 8.18
N PRO A 16 8.13 -3.10 8.52
CA PRO A 16 8.94 -2.18 7.76
C PRO A 16 9.04 -2.62 6.29
N HIS A 17 9.16 -1.64 5.37
CA HIS A 17 9.44 -1.94 3.96
C HIS A 17 10.68 -2.85 3.82
N LYS A 18 10.77 -3.60 2.75
CA LYS A 18 11.67 -4.73 2.47
C LYS A 18 11.34 -6.00 3.30
N THR A 19 11.16 -5.89 4.61
CA THR A 19 10.81 -7.04 5.46
C THR A 19 9.44 -7.61 5.07
N SER A 20 8.50 -6.74 4.70
CA SER A 20 7.17 -7.17 4.27
C SER A 20 7.23 -8.04 3.03
N GLN A 21 8.09 -7.74 2.05
CA GLN A 21 8.27 -8.54 0.85
C GLN A 21 8.70 -9.98 1.15
N GLU A 22 9.70 -10.13 2.03
CA GLU A 22 10.21 -11.45 2.41
C GLU A 22 9.17 -12.28 3.16
N VAL A 23 8.45 -11.64 4.09
CA VAL A 23 7.43 -12.33 4.89
C VAL A 23 6.24 -12.74 4.02
N ILE A 24 5.74 -11.85 3.18
CA ILE A 24 4.55 -12.10 2.36
C ILE A 24 4.80 -13.20 1.32
N LYS A 25 5.99 -13.30 0.76
CA LYS A 25 6.37 -14.42 -0.11
C LYS A 25 6.25 -15.79 0.56
N GLY A 26 6.40 -15.85 1.87
CA GLY A 26 6.28 -17.08 2.65
C GLY A 26 4.86 -17.42 3.12
N ILE A 27 3.89 -16.51 2.90
CA ILE A 27 2.49 -16.75 3.29
C ILE A 27 1.81 -17.62 2.22
N PRO A 28 1.00 -18.62 2.62
CA PRO A 28 0.26 -19.48 1.71
C PRO A 28 -0.56 -18.69 0.67
N SER A 29 -0.59 -19.18 -0.56
CA SER A 29 -1.21 -18.47 -1.69
C SER A 29 -2.74 -18.38 -1.63
N ASP A 30 -3.38 -19.17 -0.80
CA ASP A 30 -4.81 -19.17 -0.54
C ASP A 30 -5.23 -18.18 0.57
N LEU A 31 -4.26 -17.62 1.29
CA LEU A 31 -4.52 -16.70 2.37
C LEU A 31 -4.57 -15.24 1.89
N ARG A 32 -5.60 -14.52 2.32
CA ARG A 32 -5.74 -13.09 2.03
C ARG A 32 -4.80 -12.25 2.89
N ILE A 33 -4.29 -11.16 2.32
CA ILE A 33 -3.29 -10.30 2.96
C ILE A 33 -3.67 -8.84 2.81
N ILE A 34 -3.60 -8.08 3.92
CA ILE A 34 -3.56 -6.62 3.89
C ILE A 34 -2.17 -6.19 4.34
N ASP A 35 -1.40 -5.61 3.43
CA ASP A 35 -0.08 -5.09 3.74
C ASP A 35 -0.14 -3.58 4.02
N LEU A 36 0.26 -3.16 5.21
CA LEU A 36 0.31 -1.76 5.61
C LEU A 36 1.68 -1.11 5.32
N SER A 37 2.65 -1.89 4.81
CA SER A 37 3.94 -1.37 4.39
C SER A 37 3.83 -0.54 3.10
N ALA A 38 4.95 -0.04 2.63
CA ALA A 38 5.02 0.67 1.36
C ALA A 38 5.32 -0.25 0.16
N ASP A 39 5.61 -1.53 0.40
CA ASP A 39 6.26 -2.40 -0.56
C ASP A 39 5.44 -2.69 -1.82
N PHE A 40 4.13 -2.81 -1.69
CA PHE A 40 3.25 -3.23 -2.79
C PHE A 40 2.37 -2.11 -3.35
N ARG A 41 2.67 -0.84 -3.02
CA ARG A 41 1.86 0.33 -3.43
C ARG A 41 2.10 0.76 -4.87
N LEU A 42 3.30 0.54 -5.39
CA LEU A 42 3.69 0.91 -6.74
C LEU A 42 3.59 -0.31 -7.65
N GLN A 43 2.93 -0.17 -8.79
CA GLN A 43 2.79 -1.27 -9.76
C GLN A 43 4.08 -1.52 -10.54
N ASN A 44 4.90 -0.48 -10.74
CA ASN A 44 6.14 -0.57 -11.50
C ASN A 44 7.32 -0.79 -10.56
N ALA A 45 8.10 -1.86 -10.81
CA ALA A 45 9.27 -2.22 -10.03
C ALA A 45 10.41 -1.18 -10.15
N ASP A 46 10.57 -0.55 -11.32
CA ASP A 46 11.59 0.48 -11.54
C ASP A 46 11.26 1.74 -10.74
N ASP A 47 9.97 2.11 -10.65
CA ASP A 47 9.53 3.20 -9.80
C ASP A 47 9.74 2.88 -8.32
N TYR A 48 9.51 1.62 -7.91
CA TYR A 48 9.80 1.19 -6.56
C TYR A 48 11.29 1.37 -6.25
N GLU A 49 12.18 0.87 -7.10
CA GLU A 49 13.64 1.02 -6.93
C GLU A 49 14.06 2.49 -6.90
N ARG A 50 13.51 3.31 -7.78
CA ARG A 50 13.80 4.75 -7.84
C ARG A 50 13.44 5.48 -6.55
N TRP A 51 12.30 5.17 -5.94
CA TRP A 51 11.80 5.88 -4.77
C TRP A 51 12.28 5.31 -3.45
N TYR A 52 12.49 3.98 -3.38
CA TYR A 52 12.90 3.29 -2.14
C TYR A 52 14.37 2.88 -2.13
N GLY A 53 15.10 3.07 -3.24
CA GLY A 53 16.53 2.83 -3.35
C GLY A 53 16.95 1.36 -3.35
N ASN A 54 16.01 0.44 -3.64
CA ASN A 54 16.27 -1.00 -3.68
C ASN A 54 15.36 -1.68 -4.68
N ALA A 55 15.90 -2.68 -5.38
CA ALA A 55 15.11 -3.52 -6.26
C ALA A 55 14.02 -4.26 -5.48
N HIS A 56 12.83 -4.36 -6.06
CA HIS A 56 11.70 -5.09 -5.48
C HIS A 56 11.97 -6.60 -5.53
N GLN A 57 11.79 -7.31 -4.40
CA GLN A 57 12.16 -8.72 -4.26
C GLN A 57 10.97 -9.69 -4.35
N ALA A 58 9.75 -9.18 -4.55
CA ALA A 58 8.52 -9.98 -4.58
C ALA A 58 7.61 -9.57 -5.74
N LEU A 59 8.15 -9.63 -6.98
CA LEU A 59 7.46 -9.16 -8.18
C LEU A 59 6.14 -9.89 -8.43
N GLU A 60 6.10 -11.21 -8.21
CA GLU A 60 4.89 -12.01 -8.37
C GLU A 60 3.75 -11.55 -7.45
N VAL A 61 4.09 -11.16 -6.22
CA VAL A 61 3.13 -10.61 -5.26
C VAL A 61 2.74 -9.19 -5.64
N GLN A 62 3.70 -8.42 -6.16
CA GLN A 62 3.44 -7.04 -6.62
C GLN A 62 2.44 -7.02 -7.78
N ASP A 63 2.56 -7.95 -8.73
CA ASP A 63 1.68 -8.06 -9.90
C ASP A 63 0.22 -8.35 -9.53
N GLU A 64 -0.02 -9.08 -8.43
CA GLU A 64 -1.36 -9.38 -7.94
C GLU A 64 -1.90 -8.38 -6.93
N ALA A 65 -1.05 -7.49 -6.40
CA ALA A 65 -1.44 -6.57 -5.35
C ALA A 65 -2.36 -5.46 -5.87
N VAL A 66 -3.47 -5.25 -5.16
CA VAL A 66 -4.41 -4.17 -5.45
C VAL A 66 -4.18 -3.02 -4.48
N TYR A 67 -4.11 -1.80 -5.01
CA TYR A 67 -3.94 -0.60 -4.20
C TYR A 67 -5.16 -0.34 -3.32
N GLY A 68 -4.95 -0.25 -2.02
CA GLY A 68 -5.99 -0.26 -0.98
C GLY A 68 -6.78 1.04 -0.80
N LEU A 69 -6.95 1.86 -1.84
CA LEU A 69 -7.77 3.07 -1.79
C LEU A 69 -9.22 2.72 -2.07
N THR A 70 -9.93 2.26 -1.03
CA THR A 70 -11.22 1.57 -1.07
C THR A 70 -12.30 2.31 -1.87
N GLU A 71 -12.35 3.63 -1.79
CA GLU A 71 -13.38 4.42 -2.49
C GLU A 71 -13.25 4.36 -4.02
N PHE A 72 -12.04 4.10 -4.52
CA PHE A 72 -11.76 4.05 -5.96
C PHE A 72 -11.58 2.63 -6.50
N TYR A 73 -11.20 1.66 -5.66
CA TYR A 73 -10.84 0.30 -6.08
C TYR A 73 -11.64 -0.78 -5.34
N ARG A 74 -12.88 -0.46 -4.91
CA ARG A 74 -13.70 -1.35 -4.09
C ARG A 74 -13.95 -2.72 -4.73
N GLN A 75 -14.19 -2.77 -6.03
CA GLN A 75 -14.48 -4.01 -6.73
C GLN A 75 -13.23 -4.88 -6.85
N GLU A 76 -12.11 -4.28 -7.22
CA GLU A 76 -10.81 -4.93 -7.33
C GLU A 76 -10.37 -5.48 -5.97
N ILE A 77 -10.50 -4.69 -4.91
CA ILE A 77 -10.17 -5.07 -3.53
C ILE A 77 -11.01 -6.27 -3.08
N SER A 78 -12.28 -6.34 -3.44
CA SER A 78 -13.15 -7.44 -3.02
C SER A 78 -12.71 -8.80 -3.54
N GLY A 79 -12.07 -8.84 -4.70
CA GLY A 79 -11.51 -10.03 -5.33
C GLY A 79 -10.01 -10.28 -5.06
N ALA A 80 -9.32 -9.32 -4.46
CA ALA A 80 -7.88 -9.38 -4.28
C ALA A 80 -7.45 -10.37 -3.20
N ARG A 81 -6.34 -11.06 -3.44
CA ARG A 81 -5.61 -11.79 -2.40
C ARG A 81 -4.74 -10.84 -1.58
N VAL A 82 -4.03 -9.93 -2.24
CA VAL A 82 -3.14 -8.96 -1.59
C VAL A 82 -3.68 -7.55 -1.79
N VAL A 83 -3.88 -6.85 -0.69
CA VAL A 83 -4.28 -5.44 -0.68
C VAL A 83 -3.15 -4.61 -0.09
N ALA A 84 -2.58 -3.72 -0.90
CA ALA A 84 -1.56 -2.78 -0.48
C ALA A 84 -2.19 -1.55 0.18
N GLY A 85 -2.19 -1.50 1.50
CA GLY A 85 -2.74 -0.39 2.28
C GLY A 85 -2.05 0.95 1.95
N THR A 86 -2.83 2.00 1.84
CA THR A 86 -2.33 3.33 1.50
C THR A 86 -1.57 4.00 2.65
N GLY A 87 -0.64 4.89 2.32
CA GLY A 87 -0.10 5.85 3.29
C GLY A 87 -1.11 7.00 3.53
N CYS A 88 -1.20 7.50 4.76
CA CYS A 88 -2.16 8.54 5.13
C CYS A 88 -2.08 9.79 4.25
N ASN A 89 -0.88 10.31 4.01
CA ASN A 89 -0.67 11.51 3.19
C ASN A 89 -1.06 11.25 1.72
N ALA A 90 -0.68 10.09 1.17
CA ALA A 90 -1.04 9.71 -0.18
C ALA A 90 -2.55 9.53 -0.35
N ALA A 91 -3.22 8.90 0.62
CA ALA A 91 -4.67 8.76 0.62
C ALA A 91 -5.36 10.12 0.67
N THR A 92 -4.96 10.99 1.60
CA THR A 92 -5.53 12.34 1.73
C THR A 92 -5.42 13.13 0.42
N GLY A 93 -4.23 13.15 -0.19
CA GLY A 93 -4.03 13.82 -1.46
C GLY A 93 -4.91 13.26 -2.59
N GLN A 94 -4.98 11.93 -2.72
CA GLN A 94 -5.76 11.29 -3.76
C GLN A 94 -7.27 11.46 -3.59
N TYR A 95 -7.79 11.38 -2.36
CA TYR A 95 -9.22 11.59 -2.11
C TYR A 95 -9.67 13.00 -2.49
N ILE A 96 -8.82 14.00 -2.30
CA ILE A 96 -9.13 15.39 -2.64
C ILE A 96 -8.93 15.64 -4.14
N LEU A 97 -7.78 15.27 -4.68
CA LEU A 97 -7.37 15.68 -6.03
C LEU A 97 -8.02 14.85 -7.13
N ARG A 98 -8.10 13.53 -6.96
CA ARG A 98 -8.55 12.64 -8.03
C ARG A 98 -9.93 13.00 -8.59
N PRO A 99 -10.98 13.22 -7.78
CA PRO A 99 -12.28 13.62 -8.33
C PRO A 99 -12.27 14.96 -9.07
N LEU A 100 -11.40 15.89 -8.66
CA LEU A 100 -11.28 17.20 -9.30
C LEU A 100 -10.55 17.12 -10.65
N VAL A 101 -9.49 16.30 -10.69
CA VAL A 101 -8.72 16.03 -11.92
C VAL A 101 -9.58 15.26 -12.93
N GLU A 102 -10.24 14.19 -12.51
CA GLU A 102 -11.10 13.37 -13.39
C GLU A 102 -12.25 14.18 -14.02
N LYS A 103 -12.73 15.20 -13.31
CA LYS A 103 -13.77 16.12 -13.83
C LYS A 103 -13.20 17.32 -14.59
N GLY A 104 -11.90 17.44 -14.73
CA GLY A 104 -11.26 18.57 -15.39
C GLY A 104 -11.49 19.92 -14.70
N ILE A 105 -11.71 19.92 -13.36
CA ILE A 105 -11.97 21.14 -12.58
C ILE A 105 -10.67 21.85 -12.24
N ILE A 106 -9.58 21.09 -12.10
CA ILE A 106 -8.24 21.61 -11.79
C ILE A 106 -7.22 21.11 -12.83
N ASP A 107 -6.21 21.92 -13.06
CA ASP A 107 -5.03 21.54 -13.84
C ASP A 107 -4.04 20.74 -12.98
N LEU A 108 -3.27 19.86 -13.62
CA LEU A 108 -2.20 19.11 -12.97
C LEU A 108 -0.93 19.94 -12.78
N GLU A 109 -0.83 21.08 -13.43
CA GLU A 109 0.31 22.00 -13.27
C GLU A 109 0.17 22.81 -11.98
N ASN A 110 1.27 22.92 -11.22
CA ASN A 110 1.37 23.77 -10.02
C ASN A 110 0.43 23.38 -8.87
N ILE A 111 0.16 22.09 -8.68
CA ILE A 111 -0.56 21.60 -7.49
C ILE A 111 0.37 21.65 -6.28
N ILE A 112 -0.05 22.38 -5.25
CA ILE A 112 0.62 22.43 -3.95
C ILE A 112 -0.30 21.77 -2.92
N LEU A 113 0.20 20.71 -2.28
CA LEU A 113 -0.45 20.05 -1.15
C LEU A 113 0.34 20.35 0.12
N ASP A 114 -0.26 21.13 1.02
CA ASP A 114 0.26 21.31 2.37
C ASP A 114 -0.38 20.24 3.27
N LEU A 115 0.39 19.20 3.57
CA LEU A 115 -0.02 18.09 4.41
C LEU A 115 0.71 18.20 5.74
N ASN A 116 -0.01 18.55 6.79
CA ASN A 116 0.53 18.57 8.15
C ASN A 116 0.24 17.22 8.83
N PRO A 117 1.18 16.27 8.84
CA PRO A 117 0.99 15.02 9.56
C PRO A 117 0.94 15.33 11.05
N TYR A 118 -0.20 15.12 11.69
CA TYR A 118 -0.32 15.19 13.13
C TYR A 118 0.58 14.11 13.77
N ILE A 119 1.71 14.54 14.27
CA ILE A 119 2.58 13.69 15.09
C ILE A 119 2.00 13.72 16.50
N GLY A 120 1.05 12.82 16.77
CA GLY A 120 0.51 12.67 18.11
C GLY A 120 1.58 12.24 19.12
N PRO A 121 1.33 12.40 20.44
CA PRO A 121 2.31 12.12 21.49
C PRO A 121 2.82 10.66 21.52
N LEU A 122 2.20 9.75 20.78
CA LEU A 122 2.66 8.36 20.63
C LEU A 122 3.93 8.23 19.79
N ASN A 123 4.23 9.16 18.89
CA ASN A 123 5.43 9.14 18.06
C ASN A 123 6.61 9.91 18.68
N ALA A 124 6.40 10.56 19.82
CA ALA A 124 7.46 11.27 20.54
C ALA A 124 8.34 10.36 21.42
N ARG A 125 8.14 9.02 21.34
CA ARG A 125 8.86 8.02 22.14
C ARG A 125 9.63 6.99 21.30
N ALA A 126 9.93 7.29 20.04
CA ALA A 126 10.81 6.46 19.22
C ALA A 126 12.22 7.05 19.20
#